data_759f4f0223480776efc2015e20fb64a7
#
_entry.id   759f4f0223480776efc2015e20fb64a7
#
_cell.length_a   1.000
_cell.length_b   1.000
_cell.length_c   1.000
_cell.angle_alpha   90.00
_cell.angle_beta   90.00
_cell.angle_gamma   90.00
#
_symmetry.space_group_name_H-M   'P 1'
#
loop_
_entity.id
_entity.type
_entity.pdbx_description
1 polymer ?
#
loop_
_entity_poly.entity_id
_entity_poly.type
_entity_poly.pdbx_seq_one_letter_code
_entity_poly.pdbx_strand_id
1 'polypeptide(L)'
;MSAAPGSQGSNGSQRGKGGPGRRALTLFSGGQDSTTCLAYALDRYDHVETIGFDYNQRHRIELDQRAIIRDALLRDFPAWRERLGEDHLIRIEALAEISVTAMTHDVAITTDARGLPNTFVPGRNLMFLTLAGALAYRRGLTHIVAGMCETDFSGYPDCRDDAVKAMQLALNLGMDARFYVETPLMQLDKADTWRLAEKIGGKALISIINADTHTCYLGERGVLHEWGYGCGHCPACELRAKGWREYAGSAC
;
A
#
# COMPACT_ATOMS: atom_id res chain seq x y z
N MET A 1 -1.84 62.34 28.77
CA MET A 1 -0.58 61.84 29.35
C MET A 1 -0.85 60.52 30.06
N SER A 2 -0.28 59.51 29.68
CA SER A 2 0.09 58.25 30.29
C SER A 2 -0.19 57.05 29.37
N ALA A 3 0.87 56.49 28.86
CA ALA A 3 0.90 55.34 28.01
C ALA A 3 0.78 54.04 28.85
N ALA A 4 0.01 53.07 28.36
CA ALA A 4 -0.01 51.72 28.88
C ALA A 4 0.93 50.80 28.04
N PRO A 5 1.66 49.87 28.65
CA PRO A 5 2.60 49.00 27.95
C PRO A 5 1.91 47.76 27.31
N GLY A 6 2.38 47.41 26.12
CA GLY A 6 1.93 46.25 25.39
C GLY A 6 2.31 44.91 26.04
N SER A 7 1.40 43.98 26.04
CA SER A 7 1.63 42.55 26.36
C SER A 7 1.82 41.76 25.08
N GLN A 8 3.01 41.24 24.91
CA GLN A 8 3.30 40.23 23.90
C GLN A 8 2.68 38.90 24.32
N GLY A 9 1.65 38.47 23.62
CA GLY A 9 1.05 37.16 23.75
C GLY A 9 1.83 36.14 22.92
N SER A 10 2.57 35.26 23.54
CA SER A 10 3.16 34.09 22.94
C SER A 10 2.06 33.10 22.52
N ASN A 11 1.88 32.95 21.22
CA ASN A 11 0.97 31.96 20.63
C ASN A 11 1.62 30.59 20.72
N GLY A 12 1.56 29.93 21.87
CA GLY A 12 1.82 28.53 22.04
C GLY A 12 0.65 27.74 21.51
N SER A 13 0.83 27.09 20.36
CA SER A 13 -0.11 26.13 19.79
C SER A 13 -0.34 25.00 20.81
N GLN A 14 -1.40 25.12 21.61
CA GLN A 14 -1.90 24.01 22.43
C GLN A 14 -2.58 23.02 21.48
N ARG A 15 -1.92 21.89 21.22
CA ARG A 15 -2.60 20.71 20.70
C ARG A 15 -3.67 20.32 21.72
N GLY A 16 -4.93 20.52 21.34
CA GLY A 16 -6.09 20.17 22.15
C GLY A 16 -6.08 18.69 22.51
N LYS A 17 -6.26 18.38 23.78
CA LYS A 17 -6.41 17.03 24.31
C LYS A 17 -7.71 16.40 23.78
N GLY A 18 -7.60 15.27 23.02
CA GLY A 18 -8.48 14.13 23.17
C GLY A 18 -9.76 14.06 22.36
N GLY A 19 -9.68 14.14 21.00
CA GLY A 19 -10.58 13.34 20.16
C GLY A 19 -9.99 11.93 19.98
N PRO A 20 -10.78 10.90 19.63
CA PRO A 20 -10.22 9.60 19.30
C PRO A 20 -9.21 9.80 18.17
N GLY A 21 -7.95 9.36 18.38
CA GLY A 21 -6.87 9.50 17.41
C GLY A 21 -7.28 8.93 16.05
N ARG A 22 -6.79 9.51 14.95
CA ARG A 22 -7.08 9.03 13.59
C ARG A 22 -6.49 7.63 13.42
N ARG A 23 -7.33 6.65 13.07
CA ARG A 23 -6.96 5.23 12.99
C ARG A 23 -7.19 4.69 11.59
N ALA A 24 -6.21 3.94 11.04
CA ALA A 24 -6.28 3.41 9.70
C ALA A 24 -5.99 1.91 9.64
N LEU A 25 -6.54 1.25 8.61
CA LEU A 25 -6.19 -0.09 8.18
C LEU A 25 -5.50 0.02 6.82
N THR A 26 -4.28 -0.50 6.69
CA THR A 26 -3.55 -0.49 5.42
C THR A 26 -3.59 -1.87 4.77
N LEU A 27 -4.02 -1.94 3.50
CA LEU A 27 -3.84 -3.13 2.68
C LEU A 27 -2.35 -3.29 2.39
N PHE A 28 -1.77 -4.34 2.95
CA PHE A 28 -0.33 -4.54 2.94
C PHE A 28 0.02 -5.94 2.44
N SER A 29 0.55 -6.03 1.21
CA SER A 29 0.97 -7.29 0.59
C SER A 29 2.43 -7.67 0.91
N GLY A 30 3.31 -6.71 1.15
CA GLY A 30 4.76 -6.86 1.24
C GLY A 30 5.50 -6.44 -0.03
N GLY A 31 4.77 -5.90 -1.02
CA GLY A 31 5.34 -5.29 -2.21
C GLY A 31 5.68 -3.80 -2.04
N GLN A 32 6.34 -3.22 -3.03
CA GLN A 32 6.76 -1.81 -3.05
C GLN A 32 5.61 -0.84 -2.73
N ASP A 33 4.52 -0.94 -3.47
CA ASP A 33 3.40 0.00 -3.40
C ASP A 33 2.72 -0.04 -2.04
N SER A 34 2.43 -1.25 -1.55
CA SER A 34 1.80 -1.44 -0.24
C SER A 34 2.70 -1.00 0.91
N THR A 35 4.03 -1.13 0.77
CA THR A 35 5.00 -0.62 1.77
C THR A 35 5.04 0.90 1.77
N THR A 36 4.99 1.54 0.60
CA THR A 36 4.88 3.00 0.49
C THR A 36 3.56 3.51 1.10
N CYS A 37 2.45 2.80 0.88
CA CYS A 37 1.16 3.11 1.50
C CYS A 37 1.17 2.91 3.01
N LEU A 38 1.86 1.90 3.53
CA LEU A 38 2.02 1.70 4.97
C LEU A 38 2.82 2.84 5.61
N ALA A 39 3.92 3.26 4.99
CA ALA A 39 4.69 4.41 5.43
C ALA A 39 3.86 5.71 5.38
N TYR A 40 3.07 5.90 4.30
CA TYR A 40 2.12 7.01 4.19
C TYR A 40 1.11 7.03 5.34
N ALA A 41 0.57 5.89 5.71
CA ALA A 41 -0.36 5.77 6.81
C ALA A 41 0.31 6.06 8.16
N LEU A 42 1.49 5.50 8.41
CA LEU A 42 2.25 5.69 9.65
C LEU A 42 2.70 7.16 9.87
N ASP A 43 2.91 7.91 8.79
CA ASP A 43 3.21 9.33 8.87
C ASP A 43 1.99 10.19 9.31
N ARG A 44 0.76 9.75 8.98
CA ARG A 44 -0.47 10.55 9.09
C ARG A 44 -1.44 10.14 10.17
N TYR A 45 -1.41 8.88 10.58
CA TYR A 45 -2.37 8.31 11.52
C TYR A 45 -1.71 8.01 12.86
N ASP A 46 -2.50 8.11 13.93
CA ASP A 46 -2.03 7.86 15.29
C ASP A 46 -1.96 6.35 15.59
N HIS A 47 -2.73 5.54 14.84
CA HIS A 47 -2.72 4.09 14.92
C HIS A 47 -3.00 3.48 13.56
N VAL A 48 -2.18 2.52 13.15
CA VAL A 48 -2.26 1.85 11.84
C VAL A 48 -2.17 0.34 12.04
N GLU A 49 -3.20 -0.37 11.65
CA GLU A 49 -3.15 -1.83 11.52
C GLU A 49 -2.93 -2.22 10.05
N THR A 50 -2.45 -3.44 9.81
CA THR A 50 -2.23 -3.94 8.46
C THR A 50 -3.08 -5.18 8.19
N ILE A 51 -3.56 -5.31 6.94
CA ILE A 51 -4.26 -6.49 6.47
C ILE A 51 -3.62 -7.00 5.18
N GLY A 52 -3.33 -8.30 5.13
CA GLY A 52 -2.90 -9.00 3.94
C GLY A 52 -3.82 -10.15 3.61
N PHE A 53 -3.69 -10.67 2.40
CA PHE A 53 -4.56 -11.73 1.89
C PHE A 53 -3.74 -12.88 1.34
N ASP A 54 -4.02 -14.09 1.81
CA ASP A 54 -3.53 -15.34 1.26
C ASP A 54 -4.67 -15.97 0.43
N TYR A 55 -4.55 -15.94 -0.88
CA TYR A 55 -5.53 -16.48 -1.82
C TYR A 55 -4.95 -17.59 -2.70
N ASN A 56 -3.97 -18.32 -2.17
CA ASN A 56 -3.19 -19.33 -2.89
C ASN A 56 -2.49 -18.75 -4.12
N GLN A 57 -1.96 -17.51 -4.00
CA GLN A 57 -1.12 -16.95 -5.04
C GLN A 57 0.09 -17.84 -5.28
N ARG A 58 0.51 -17.92 -6.56
CA ARG A 58 1.60 -18.76 -7.05
C ARG A 58 2.87 -18.68 -6.20
N HIS A 59 3.21 -17.48 -5.67
CA HIS A 59 4.39 -17.26 -4.85
C HIS A 59 4.02 -16.55 -3.55
N ARG A 60 4.41 -17.17 -2.43
CA ARG A 60 4.12 -16.64 -1.07
C ARG A 60 5.18 -15.67 -0.55
N ILE A 61 6.28 -15.48 -1.28
CA ILE A 61 7.42 -14.65 -0.83
C ILE A 61 6.97 -13.26 -0.38
N GLU A 62 6.02 -12.65 -1.10
CA GLU A 62 5.48 -11.34 -0.73
C GLU A 62 4.87 -11.34 0.68
N LEU A 63 4.13 -12.40 1.03
CA LEU A 63 3.55 -12.56 2.36
C LEU A 63 4.61 -12.73 3.45
N ASP A 64 5.68 -13.48 3.15
CA ASP A 64 6.78 -13.70 4.08
C ASP A 64 7.56 -12.38 4.36
N GLN A 65 7.67 -11.51 3.36
CA GLN A 65 8.32 -10.20 3.51
C GLN A 65 7.55 -9.25 4.44
N ARG A 66 6.26 -9.44 4.67
CA ARG A 66 5.46 -8.56 5.53
C ARG A 66 6.06 -8.40 6.93
N ALA A 67 6.41 -9.50 7.58
CA ALA A 67 7.02 -9.46 8.91
C ALA A 67 8.39 -8.74 8.88
N ILE A 68 9.23 -9.08 7.90
CA ILE A 68 10.56 -8.49 7.73
C ILE A 68 10.47 -6.96 7.55
N ILE A 69 9.57 -6.50 6.68
CA ILE A 69 9.36 -5.07 6.42
C ILE A 69 8.85 -4.36 7.68
N ARG A 70 7.87 -4.94 8.38
CA ARG A 70 7.35 -4.36 9.63
C ARG A 70 8.43 -4.21 10.68
N ASP A 71 9.28 -5.22 10.86
CA ASP A 71 10.41 -5.20 11.79
C ASP A 71 11.44 -4.14 11.38
N ALA A 72 11.75 -4.01 10.09
CA ALA A 72 12.65 -2.99 9.57
C ALA A 72 12.08 -1.57 9.81
N LEU A 73 10.79 -1.35 9.57
CA LEU A 73 10.12 -0.08 9.85
C LEU A 73 10.17 0.28 11.34
N LEU A 74 9.93 -0.69 12.23
CA LEU A 74 10.01 -0.48 13.68
C LEU A 74 11.44 -0.21 14.17
N ARG A 75 12.44 -0.80 13.52
CA ARG A 75 13.87 -0.58 13.82
C ARG A 75 14.31 0.81 13.39
N ASP A 76 14.02 1.18 12.14
CA ASP A 76 14.61 2.35 11.49
C ASP A 76 13.76 3.63 11.68
N PHE A 77 12.48 3.51 12.09
CA PHE A 77 11.56 4.62 12.35
C PHE A 77 10.96 4.56 13.76
N PRO A 78 11.71 4.95 14.80
CA PRO A 78 11.23 4.88 16.21
C PRO A 78 9.89 5.63 16.43
N ALA A 79 9.64 6.72 15.69
CA ALA A 79 8.40 7.50 15.78
C ALA A 79 7.15 6.71 15.31
N TRP A 80 7.31 5.66 14.52
CA TRP A 80 6.21 4.81 14.06
C TRP A 80 5.94 3.61 14.97
N ARG A 81 6.83 3.34 15.93
CA ARG A 81 6.75 2.16 16.80
C ARG A 81 5.45 2.08 17.59
N GLU A 82 4.99 3.20 18.13
CA GLU A 82 3.74 3.26 18.89
C GLU A 82 2.48 3.32 17.99
N ARG A 83 2.67 3.63 16.70
CA ARG A 83 1.58 3.74 15.74
C ARG A 83 1.26 2.44 15.02
N LEU A 84 2.27 1.60 14.77
CA LEU A 84 2.11 0.34 14.06
C LEU A 84 1.51 -0.72 14.99
N GLY A 85 0.23 -1.03 14.76
CA GLY A 85 -0.56 -1.99 15.52
C GLY A 85 -0.49 -3.41 14.96
N GLU A 86 -1.61 -4.11 15.05
CA GLU A 86 -1.76 -5.53 14.70
C GLU A 86 -1.62 -5.78 13.19
N ASP A 87 -1.08 -6.96 12.86
CA ASP A 87 -1.01 -7.46 11.47
C ASP A 87 -2.01 -8.60 11.28
N HIS A 88 -2.91 -8.44 10.32
CA HIS A 88 -3.94 -9.41 10.00
C HIS A 88 -3.64 -10.10 8.67
N LEU A 89 -3.77 -11.42 8.63
CA LEU A 89 -3.66 -12.21 7.40
C LEU A 89 -4.95 -13.02 7.23
N ILE A 90 -5.69 -12.72 6.16
CA ILE A 90 -6.96 -13.36 5.83
C ILE A 90 -6.76 -14.34 4.67
N ARG A 91 -7.25 -15.57 4.81
CA ARG A 91 -7.26 -16.58 3.74
C ARG A 91 -8.53 -16.46 2.92
N ILE A 92 -8.36 -16.48 1.58
CA ILE A 92 -9.48 -16.40 0.62
C ILE A 92 -9.31 -17.51 -0.41
N GLU A 93 -9.63 -18.73 -0.03
CA GLU A 93 -9.46 -19.92 -0.89
C GLU A 93 -10.32 -19.84 -2.16
N ALA A 94 -11.53 -19.29 -2.06
CA ALA A 94 -12.46 -19.15 -3.16
C ALA A 94 -11.91 -18.39 -4.39
N LEU A 95 -10.96 -17.47 -4.22
CA LEU A 95 -10.35 -16.76 -5.35
C LEU A 95 -9.57 -17.68 -6.28
N ALA A 96 -8.86 -18.66 -5.74
CA ALA A 96 -8.13 -19.64 -6.53
C ALA A 96 -9.07 -20.63 -7.24
N GLU A 97 -10.23 -20.94 -6.65
CA GLU A 97 -11.23 -21.80 -7.26
C GLU A 97 -11.96 -21.13 -8.45
N ILE A 98 -12.22 -19.83 -8.34
CA ILE A 98 -12.94 -19.05 -9.36
C ILE A 98 -12.06 -18.74 -10.57
N SER A 99 -10.76 -18.50 -10.35
CA SER A 99 -9.88 -17.91 -11.39
C SER A 99 -8.62 -18.72 -11.62
N VAL A 100 -8.52 -19.33 -12.80
CA VAL A 100 -7.26 -19.86 -13.34
C VAL A 100 -6.53 -18.73 -14.04
N THR A 101 -5.58 -18.11 -13.36
CA THR A 101 -4.80 -16.95 -13.83
C THR A 101 -3.31 -17.20 -13.63
N ALA A 102 -2.44 -16.41 -14.28
CA ALA A 102 -1.00 -16.51 -14.06
C ALA A 102 -0.57 -16.07 -12.64
N MET A 103 -1.47 -15.47 -11.86
CA MET A 103 -1.25 -15.17 -10.43
C MET A 103 -1.56 -16.34 -9.50
N THR A 104 -2.41 -17.27 -9.93
CA THR A 104 -2.87 -18.40 -9.13
C THR A 104 -2.33 -19.74 -9.63
N HIS A 105 -1.94 -19.83 -10.90
CA HIS A 105 -1.50 -21.05 -11.56
C HIS A 105 -0.20 -20.83 -12.34
N ASP A 106 0.53 -21.93 -12.60
CA ASP A 106 1.75 -21.90 -13.42
C ASP A 106 1.40 -21.89 -14.91
N VAL A 107 1.01 -20.73 -15.42
CA VAL A 107 0.73 -20.47 -16.82
C VAL A 107 1.54 -19.27 -17.30
N ALA A 108 1.87 -19.24 -18.60
CA ALA A 108 2.60 -18.12 -19.18
C ALA A 108 1.79 -16.81 -19.06
N ILE A 109 2.47 -15.69 -18.80
CA ILE A 109 1.85 -14.37 -18.76
C ILE A 109 1.56 -13.93 -20.20
N THR A 110 0.28 -13.66 -20.50
CA THR A 110 -0.22 -13.23 -21.81
C THR A 110 -1.22 -12.09 -21.64
N THR A 111 -1.52 -11.42 -22.73
CA THR A 111 -2.52 -10.33 -22.77
C THR A 111 -3.64 -10.70 -23.76
N ASP A 112 -4.90 -10.47 -23.40
CA ASP A 112 -6.05 -10.75 -24.27
C ASP A 112 -6.23 -9.66 -25.37
N ALA A 113 -7.19 -9.87 -26.27
CA ALA A 113 -7.47 -8.95 -27.37
C ALA A 113 -7.95 -7.55 -26.91
N ARG A 114 -8.34 -7.40 -25.64
CA ARG A 114 -8.76 -6.13 -25.02
C ARG A 114 -7.61 -5.43 -24.29
N GLY A 115 -6.40 -6.01 -24.32
CA GLY A 115 -5.25 -5.50 -23.60
C GLY A 115 -5.21 -5.88 -22.11
N LEU A 116 -6.09 -6.78 -21.65
CA LEU A 116 -6.13 -7.22 -20.26
C LEU A 116 -5.17 -8.41 -20.05
N PRO A 117 -4.19 -8.32 -19.14
CA PRO A 117 -3.28 -9.43 -18.89
C PRO A 117 -3.99 -10.57 -18.13
N ASN A 118 -3.58 -11.81 -18.37
CA ASN A 118 -4.10 -13.00 -17.70
C ASN A 118 -3.60 -13.13 -16.24
N THR A 119 -2.89 -12.14 -15.74
CA THR A 119 -2.60 -11.92 -14.31
C THR A 119 -3.79 -11.27 -13.58
N PHE A 120 -4.76 -10.75 -14.31
CA PHE A 120 -5.98 -10.18 -13.73
C PHE A 120 -6.83 -11.28 -13.08
N VAL A 121 -7.10 -11.13 -11.78
CA VAL A 121 -8.04 -11.96 -11.02
C VAL A 121 -9.33 -11.14 -10.86
N PRO A 122 -10.42 -11.45 -11.58
CA PRO A 122 -11.63 -10.64 -11.59
C PRO A 122 -12.20 -10.41 -10.19
N GLY A 123 -12.41 -9.14 -9.83
CA GLY A 123 -13.00 -8.76 -8.55
C GLY A 123 -12.09 -8.90 -7.32
N ARG A 124 -10.83 -9.25 -7.50
CA ARG A 124 -9.88 -9.44 -6.39
C ARG A 124 -9.80 -8.22 -5.47
N ASN A 125 -9.59 -7.04 -6.04
CA ASN A 125 -9.44 -5.81 -5.24
C ASN A 125 -10.78 -5.39 -4.60
N LEU A 126 -11.91 -5.65 -5.24
CA LEU A 126 -13.24 -5.42 -4.65
C LEU A 126 -13.45 -6.32 -3.42
N MET A 127 -13.05 -7.58 -3.51
CA MET A 127 -13.12 -8.54 -2.40
C MET A 127 -12.18 -8.13 -1.26
N PHE A 128 -10.96 -7.70 -1.58
CA PHE A 128 -10.01 -7.19 -0.59
C PHE A 128 -10.56 -5.97 0.16
N LEU A 129 -11.16 -5.01 -0.54
CA LEU A 129 -11.80 -3.85 0.09
C LEU A 129 -13.00 -4.25 0.94
N THR A 130 -13.80 -5.25 0.52
CA THR A 130 -14.94 -5.75 1.31
C THR A 130 -14.47 -6.34 2.65
N LEU A 131 -13.47 -7.20 2.62
CA LEU A 131 -12.91 -7.83 3.82
C LEU A 131 -12.18 -6.81 4.72
N ALA A 132 -11.46 -5.87 4.10
CA ALA A 132 -10.84 -4.78 4.83
C ALA A 132 -11.88 -3.89 5.52
N GLY A 133 -12.99 -3.57 4.85
CA GLY A 133 -14.11 -2.83 5.43
C GLY A 133 -14.73 -3.55 6.62
N ALA A 134 -14.97 -4.87 6.49
CA ALA A 134 -15.50 -5.68 7.57
C ALA A 134 -14.56 -5.73 8.79
N LEU A 135 -13.26 -5.89 8.57
CA LEU A 135 -12.27 -5.84 9.64
C LEU A 135 -12.19 -4.45 10.27
N ALA A 136 -12.12 -3.40 9.45
CA ALA A 136 -12.07 -2.01 9.91
C ALA A 136 -13.28 -1.68 10.78
N TYR A 137 -14.49 -2.10 10.37
CA TYR A 137 -15.71 -1.97 11.15
C TYR A 137 -15.58 -2.59 12.55
N ARG A 138 -15.11 -3.83 12.62
CA ARG A 138 -14.94 -4.56 13.88
C ARG A 138 -13.86 -3.96 14.78
N ARG A 139 -12.85 -3.34 14.21
CA ARG A 139 -11.70 -2.73 14.91
C ARG A 139 -11.89 -1.25 15.22
N GLY A 140 -12.99 -0.64 14.76
CA GLY A 140 -13.25 0.79 14.92
C GLY A 140 -12.24 1.66 14.15
N LEU A 141 -11.77 1.17 12.98
CA LEU A 141 -10.89 1.90 12.07
C LEU A 141 -11.75 2.57 11.00
N THR A 142 -11.56 3.85 10.78
CA THR A 142 -12.40 4.63 9.85
C THR A 142 -11.74 4.92 8.50
N HIS A 143 -10.41 4.71 8.41
CA HIS A 143 -9.66 4.92 7.18
C HIS A 143 -9.09 3.60 6.69
N ILE A 144 -9.18 3.36 5.38
CA ILE A 144 -8.60 2.21 4.69
C ILE A 144 -7.62 2.76 3.67
N VAL A 145 -6.34 2.42 3.81
CA VAL A 145 -5.29 2.88 2.90
C VAL A 145 -4.88 1.74 1.99
N ALA A 146 -4.89 1.96 0.68
CA ALA A 146 -4.65 0.92 -0.31
C ALA A 146 -3.77 1.42 -1.47
N GLY A 147 -2.96 0.52 -2.03
CA GLY A 147 -2.01 0.82 -3.10
C GLY A 147 -2.57 0.63 -4.51
N MET A 148 -3.89 0.76 -4.72
CA MET A 148 -4.45 0.78 -6.06
C MET A 148 -3.95 1.99 -6.83
N CYS A 149 -3.63 1.77 -8.12
CA CYS A 149 -3.07 2.77 -9.01
C CYS A 149 -3.68 2.59 -10.41
N GLU A 150 -4.20 3.66 -10.97
CA GLU A 150 -4.80 3.66 -12.31
C GLU A 150 -3.76 3.86 -13.41
N THR A 151 -2.67 4.53 -13.11
CA THR A 151 -1.58 4.83 -14.06
C THR A 151 -0.62 3.66 -14.25
N ASP A 152 -0.66 2.65 -13.39
CA ASP A 152 0.09 1.42 -13.61
C ASP A 152 -0.45 0.66 -14.82
N PHE A 153 0.45 0.29 -15.73
CA PHE A 153 0.16 -0.40 -17.00
C PHE A 153 -0.54 -1.76 -16.85
N SER A 154 -0.89 -2.17 -15.63
CA SER A 154 -1.62 -3.42 -15.38
C SER A 154 -3.03 -3.42 -15.98
N GLY A 155 -3.64 -2.24 -16.17
CA GLY A 155 -4.95 -2.10 -16.81
C GLY A 155 -6.12 -2.74 -16.06
N TYR A 156 -5.93 -3.14 -14.80
CA TYR A 156 -6.96 -3.82 -14.02
C TYR A 156 -8.14 -2.91 -13.74
N PRO A 157 -9.37 -3.27 -14.17
CA PRO A 157 -10.55 -2.42 -13.98
C PRO A 157 -10.84 -2.12 -12.51
N ASP A 158 -10.55 -3.05 -11.61
CA ASP A 158 -10.79 -2.94 -10.17
C ASP A 158 -9.72 -2.12 -9.40
N CYS A 159 -8.71 -1.60 -10.13
CA CYS A 159 -7.75 -0.62 -9.61
C CYS A 159 -8.12 0.84 -9.90
N ARG A 160 -9.12 1.08 -10.75
CA ARG A 160 -9.52 2.43 -11.17
C ARG A 160 -10.13 3.22 -10.03
N ASP A 161 -9.92 4.52 -10.05
CA ASP A 161 -10.43 5.46 -9.04
C ASP A 161 -11.96 5.36 -8.87
N ASP A 162 -12.70 5.30 -9.99
CA ASP A 162 -14.16 5.15 -9.96
C ASP A 162 -14.60 3.84 -9.31
N ALA A 163 -13.87 2.73 -9.54
CA ALA A 163 -14.18 1.44 -8.91
C ALA A 163 -13.96 1.49 -7.40
N VAL A 164 -12.87 2.12 -6.96
CA VAL A 164 -12.57 2.31 -5.53
C VAL A 164 -13.61 3.21 -4.85
N LYS A 165 -14.02 4.32 -5.49
CA LYS A 165 -15.05 5.24 -4.98
C LYS A 165 -16.42 4.57 -4.89
N ALA A 166 -16.80 3.81 -5.93
CA ALA A 166 -18.05 3.04 -5.92
C ALA A 166 -18.04 2.00 -4.80
N MET A 167 -16.90 1.33 -4.57
CA MET A 167 -16.74 0.37 -3.50
C MET A 167 -16.82 1.03 -2.11
N GLN A 168 -16.18 2.19 -1.91
CA GLN A 168 -16.33 2.96 -0.67
C GLN A 168 -17.80 3.29 -0.37
N LEU A 169 -18.55 3.72 -1.38
CA LEU A 169 -19.98 4.01 -1.23
C LEU A 169 -20.77 2.73 -0.84
N ALA A 170 -20.50 1.61 -1.51
CA ALA A 170 -21.13 0.33 -1.20
C ALA A 170 -20.86 -0.13 0.24
N LEU A 171 -19.61 -0.02 0.70
CA LEU A 171 -19.19 -0.35 2.07
C LEU A 171 -19.91 0.54 3.09
N ASN A 172 -19.98 1.85 2.83
CA ASN A 172 -20.62 2.81 3.73
C ASN A 172 -22.12 2.56 3.86
N LEU A 173 -22.79 2.28 2.76
CA LEU A 173 -24.22 1.97 2.76
C LEU A 173 -24.51 0.58 3.35
N GLY A 174 -23.73 -0.43 2.95
CA GLY A 174 -23.97 -1.81 3.36
C GLY A 174 -23.60 -2.12 4.82
N MET A 175 -22.73 -1.32 5.45
CA MET A 175 -22.29 -1.51 6.83
C MET A 175 -22.80 -0.40 7.76
N ASP A 176 -23.59 0.55 7.27
CA ASP A 176 -24.02 1.75 8.01
C ASP A 176 -22.83 2.45 8.70
N ALA A 177 -21.78 2.68 7.94
CA ALA A 177 -20.49 3.19 8.42
C ALA A 177 -20.04 4.42 7.64
N ARG A 178 -18.93 5.02 8.06
CA ARG A 178 -18.27 6.12 7.35
C ARG A 178 -16.80 5.80 7.17
N PHE A 179 -16.49 4.96 6.19
CA PHE A 179 -15.12 4.69 5.77
C PHE A 179 -14.64 5.74 4.77
N TYR A 180 -13.36 6.04 4.86
CA TYR A 180 -12.60 6.79 3.87
C TYR A 180 -11.56 5.85 3.27
N VAL A 181 -11.70 5.51 1.98
CA VAL A 181 -10.71 4.71 1.25
C VAL A 181 -9.73 5.67 0.59
N GLU A 182 -8.48 5.62 1.03
CA GLU A 182 -7.39 6.46 0.52
C GLU A 182 -6.47 5.63 -0.36
N THR A 183 -6.23 6.12 -1.56
CA THR A 183 -5.34 5.50 -2.55
C THR A 183 -4.24 6.50 -2.95
N PRO A 184 -3.20 6.66 -2.09
CA PRO A 184 -2.19 7.71 -2.28
C PRO A 184 -1.38 7.56 -3.57
N LEU A 185 -1.44 6.41 -4.22
CA LEU A 185 -0.72 6.12 -5.46
C LEU A 185 -1.60 6.25 -6.71
N MET A 186 -2.90 6.55 -6.59
CA MET A 186 -3.90 6.44 -7.66
C MET A 186 -3.47 7.11 -8.97
N GLN A 187 -2.84 8.28 -8.89
CA GLN A 187 -2.41 9.08 -10.04
C GLN A 187 -0.88 9.17 -10.19
N LEU A 188 -0.13 8.33 -9.44
CA LEU A 188 1.32 8.33 -9.46
C LEU A 188 1.84 7.26 -10.41
N ASP A 189 2.87 7.57 -11.18
CA ASP A 189 3.67 6.56 -11.85
C ASP A 189 4.68 5.89 -10.90
N LYS A 190 5.42 4.90 -11.40
CA LYS A 190 6.39 4.18 -10.56
C LYS A 190 7.54 5.07 -10.08
N ALA A 191 7.97 6.06 -10.86
CA ALA A 191 9.00 6.99 -10.42
C ALA A 191 8.48 7.90 -9.30
N ASP A 192 7.23 8.38 -9.43
CA ASP A 192 6.58 9.18 -8.39
C ASP A 192 6.30 8.38 -7.12
N THR A 193 6.02 7.08 -7.23
CA THR A 193 5.92 6.18 -6.07
C THR A 193 7.24 6.13 -5.29
N TRP A 194 8.38 6.06 -5.98
CA TRP A 194 9.71 6.13 -5.35
C TRP A 194 9.95 7.50 -4.70
N ARG A 195 9.62 8.60 -5.40
CA ARG A 195 9.73 9.97 -4.84
C ARG A 195 8.87 10.17 -3.61
N LEU A 196 7.65 9.62 -3.61
CA LEU A 196 6.76 9.66 -2.45
C LEU A 196 7.37 8.90 -1.26
N ALA A 197 7.90 7.70 -1.48
CA ALA A 197 8.58 6.93 -0.44
C ALA A 197 9.77 7.69 0.15
N GLU A 198 10.62 8.28 -0.70
CA GLU A 198 11.75 9.09 -0.24
C GLU A 198 11.29 10.33 0.53
N LYS A 199 10.24 11.01 0.09
CA LYS A 199 9.66 12.17 0.78
C LYS A 199 9.17 11.83 2.19
N ILE A 200 8.63 10.63 2.39
CA ILE A 200 8.07 10.17 3.67
C ILE A 200 9.18 9.72 4.63
N GLY A 201 10.07 8.85 4.17
CA GLY A 201 11.03 8.17 5.04
C GLY A 201 12.51 8.30 4.60
N GLY A 202 12.79 9.16 3.63
CA GLY A 202 14.15 9.39 3.14
C GLY A 202 14.80 8.13 2.57
N LYS A 203 16.11 8.14 2.53
CA LYS A 203 16.91 7.01 2.03
C LYS A 203 16.75 5.73 2.86
N ALA A 204 16.40 5.84 4.14
CA ALA A 204 16.13 4.69 4.99
C ALA A 204 14.92 3.87 4.48
N LEU A 205 13.81 4.55 4.13
CA LEU A 205 12.65 3.86 3.57
C LEU A 205 12.94 3.29 2.17
N ILE A 206 13.69 4.01 1.34
CA ILE A 206 14.14 3.50 0.03
C ILE A 206 14.97 2.22 0.21
N SER A 207 15.87 2.18 1.19
CA SER A 207 16.68 0.99 1.50
C SER A 207 15.80 -0.21 1.89
N ILE A 208 14.80 -0.01 2.76
CA ILE A 208 13.85 -1.06 3.15
C ILE A 208 13.06 -1.55 1.92
N ILE A 209 12.56 -0.63 1.09
CA ILE A 209 11.80 -1.01 -0.11
C ILE A 209 12.67 -1.83 -1.06
N ASN A 210 13.93 -1.44 -1.28
CA ASN A 210 14.85 -2.18 -2.15
C ASN A 210 15.21 -3.57 -1.59
N ALA A 211 15.56 -3.64 -0.31
CA ALA A 211 16.06 -4.87 0.30
C ALA A 211 14.97 -5.86 0.69
N ASP A 212 13.84 -5.36 1.20
CA ASP A 212 12.88 -6.20 1.93
C ASP A 212 11.57 -6.43 1.16
N THR A 213 11.19 -5.59 0.18
CA THR A 213 9.96 -5.83 -0.58
C THR A 213 10.15 -6.86 -1.69
N HIS A 214 9.04 -7.46 -2.11
CA HIS A 214 9.00 -8.36 -3.26
C HIS A 214 7.88 -7.99 -4.22
N THR A 215 8.18 -7.96 -5.53
CA THR A 215 7.20 -7.56 -6.56
C THR A 215 7.23 -8.52 -7.77
N CYS A 216 8.22 -9.40 -7.85
CA CYS A 216 8.43 -10.29 -8.99
C CYS A 216 7.29 -11.31 -9.13
N TYR A 217 6.63 -11.34 -10.30
CA TYR A 217 5.55 -12.28 -10.59
C TYR A 217 6.02 -13.74 -10.69
N LEU A 218 7.31 -13.97 -10.89
CA LEU A 218 7.89 -15.30 -10.95
C LEU A 218 8.43 -15.78 -9.59
N GLY A 219 8.30 -14.98 -8.53
CA GLY A 219 8.77 -15.32 -7.20
C GLY A 219 10.29 -15.37 -7.06
N GLU A 220 11.05 -14.85 -8.03
CA GLU A 220 12.51 -14.86 -7.98
C GLU A 220 13.07 -13.78 -7.04
N ARG A 221 13.94 -14.22 -6.12
CA ARG A 221 14.65 -13.35 -5.15
C ARG A 221 16.15 -13.64 -5.10
N GLY A 222 16.69 -14.31 -6.11
CA GLY A 222 18.11 -14.67 -6.17
C GLY A 222 19.03 -13.52 -6.59
N VAL A 223 18.53 -12.53 -7.30
CA VAL A 223 19.31 -11.41 -7.84
C VAL A 223 18.85 -10.10 -7.23
N LEU A 224 19.79 -9.36 -6.65
CA LEU A 224 19.56 -7.99 -6.16
C LEU A 224 20.00 -7.01 -7.23
N HIS A 225 19.05 -6.26 -7.77
CA HIS A 225 19.26 -5.14 -8.67
C HIS A 225 19.26 -3.82 -7.87
N GLU A 226 19.59 -2.70 -8.53
CA GLU A 226 19.52 -1.35 -7.90
C GLU A 226 18.10 -1.00 -7.41
N TRP A 227 17.08 -1.54 -8.06
CA TRP A 227 15.67 -1.35 -7.74
C TRP A 227 15.09 -2.41 -6.80
N GLY A 228 15.87 -3.39 -6.35
CA GLY A 228 15.47 -4.47 -5.45
C GLY A 228 15.55 -5.87 -6.08
N TYR A 229 15.03 -6.87 -5.38
CA TYR A 229 15.06 -8.25 -5.81
C TYR A 229 14.03 -8.56 -6.90
N GLY A 230 14.41 -9.42 -7.87
CA GLY A 230 13.50 -9.94 -8.89
C GLY A 230 14.22 -10.59 -10.08
N CYS A 231 13.44 -11.17 -11.01
CA CYS A 231 13.96 -11.82 -12.21
C CYS A 231 14.52 -10.82 -13.26
N GLY A 232 14.11 -9.57 -13.22
CA GLY A 232 14.52 -8.53 -14.18
C GLY A 232 13.75 -8.49 -15.49
N HIS A 233 12.90 -9.47 -15.80
CA HIS A 233 12.27 -9.63 -17.12
C HIS A 233 10.74 -9.88 -17.09
N CYS A 234 10.11 -10.07 -15.93
CA CYS A 234 8.66 -10.10 -15.87
C CYS A 234 8.08 -8.66 -15.87
N PRO A 235 6.81 -8.46 -16.27
CA PRO A 235 6.23 -7.12 -16.37
C PRO A 235 6.36 -6.28 -15.10
N ALA A 236 6.20 -6.89 -13.92
CA ALA A 236 6.36 -6.18 -12.65
C ALA A 236 7.80 -5.74 -12.39
N CYS A 237 8.80 -6.57 -12.73
CA CYS A 237 10.22 -6.21 -12.61
C CYS A 237 10.60 -5.10 -13.59
N GLU A 238 10.15 -5.19 -14.85
CA GLU A 238 10.41 -4.17 -15.87
C GLU A 238 9.83 -2.82 -15.48
N LEU A 239 8.58 -2.80 -15.00
CA LEU A 239 7.92 -1.57 -14.55
C LEU A 239 8.63 -0.95 -13.34
N ARG A 240 9.00 -1.78 -12.36
CA ARG A 240 9.75 -1.33 -11.17
C ARG A 240 11.13 -0.79 -11.54
N ALA A 241 11.86 -1.47 -12.42
CA ALA A 241 13.17 -1.05 -12.91
C ALA A 241 13.10 0.25 -13.72
N LYS A 242 12.06 0.42 -14.56
CA LYS A 242 11.81 1.66 -15.29
C LYS A 242 11.61 2.83 -14.33
N GLY A 243 10.69 2.70 -13.37
CA GLY A 243 10.43 3.73 -12.37
C GLY A 243 11.66 4.08 -11.54
N TRP A 244 12.49 3.09 -11.18
CA TRP A 244 13.75 3.33 -10.48
C TRP A 244 14.72 4.18 -11.31
N ARG A 245 14.93 3.84 -12.60
CA ARG A 245 15.84 4.63 -13.46
C ARG A 245 15.37 6.08 -13.62
N GLU A 246 14.08 6.31 -13.77
CA GLU A 246 13.50 7.65 -13.89
C GLU A 246 13.60 8.44 -12.57
N TYR A 247 13.41 7.77 -11.43
CA TYR A 247 13.62 8.36 -10.10
C TYR A 247 15.10 8.70 -9.85
N ALA A 248 16.02 7.75 -10.07
CA ALA A 248 17.44 7.93 -9.83
C ALA A 248 18.07 8.97 -10.77
N GLY A 249 17.63 9.00 -12.05
CA GLY A 249 18.10 9.98 -13.04
C GLY A 249 17.59 11.41 -12.80
N SER A 250 16.57 11.59 -11.95
CA SER A 250 16.07 12.93 -11.59
C SER A 250 16.73 13.48 -10.32
N ALA A 251 17.60 12.71 -9.67
CA ALA A 251 18.28 13.08 -8.43
C ALA A 251 19.66 13.74 -8.66
N CYS A 252 20.00 14.12 -9.92
CA CYS A 252 21.22 14.83 -10.30
C CYS A 252 20.99 16.33 -10.46
#